data_f0dd6b11b4561fd6a48267920730c952
#
_entry.id   f0dd6b11b4561fd6a48267920730c952
#
_cell.length_a   1.000
_cell.length_b   1.000
_cell.length_c   1.000
_cell.angle_alpha   90.00
_cell.angle_beta   90.00
_cell.angle_gamma   90.00
#
_symmetry.space_group_name_H-M   'P 1'
#
loop_
_entity.id
_entity.type
_entity.pdbx_description
1 polymer ?
#
loop_
_entity_poly.entity_id
_entity_poly.type
_entity_poly.pdbx_seq_one_letter_code
_entity_poly.pdbx_strand_id
1 'polypeptide(L)'
;MTELGGWYGVWRRGRDTGPEFAQVVERLGYASLWLGGVTVDDLERSSGLLEATKGLVLATGIVNIWSIGAEVAAAWFHRLHRAHPGRVVLGIGSGHREAQGSQAATPYQALVAYVDDLTRAGVPADRIVIAALGPRVLRLAGDRTAGTHPYLTTAQHTRTARELLGPDKLVVPEQHVVVGEDAVGTRRAAREALANYLRLTNYRNSWLRLGFTEADLESGGSDALVDGLVAQGSPAAVAGRLREHVDVGADQVAVQALGEDPVGDLTALARELRLDPPAQ
;
A
#
# COMPACT_ATOMS: atom_id res chain seq x y z
N MET A 1 -2.88 -19.75 -0.14
CA MET A 1 -2.86 -18.28 0.19
C MET A 1 -1.53 -17.71 -0.22
N THR A 2 -1.52 -16.49 -0.71
CA THR A 2 -0.28 -15.74 -0.96
C THR A 2 0.36 -15.39 0.39
N GLU A 3 1.56 -15.88 0.62
CA GLU A 3 2.34 -15.51 1.80
C GLU A 3 3.18 -14.26 1.48
N LEU A 4 3.08 -13.24 2.31
CA LEU A 4 3.87 -12.01 2.18
C LEU A 4 5.17 -12.04 3.02
N GLY A 5 5.45 -13.16 3.68
CA GLY A 5 6.69 -13.43 4.40
C GLY A 5 6.84 -12.74 5.76
N GLY A 6 5.91 -11.86 6.17
CA GLY A 6 5.97 -11.20 7.47
C GLY A 6 4.97 -10.07 7.63
N TRP A 7 4.88 -9.53 8.85
CA TRP A 7 3.89 -8.52 9.27
C TRP A 7 4.13 -7.11 8.72
N TYR A 8 5.32 -6.80 8.22
CA TYR A 8 5.68 -5.46 7.77
C TYR A 8 6.40 -5.51 6.43
N GLY A 9 5.96 -4.65 5.53
CA GLY A 9 6.59 -4.34 4.26
C GLY A 9 6.90 -2.84 4.17
N VAL A 10 7.54 -2.43 3.10
CA VAL A 10 7.82 -1.01 2.81
C VAL A 10 7.06 -0.60 1.57
N TRP A 11 6.40 0.56 1.61
CA TRP A 11 5.83 1.20 0.43
C TRP A 11 6.73 2.36 -0.02
N ARG A 12 7.07 2.42 -1.29
CA ARG A 12 7.86 3.50 -1.87
C ARG A 12 7.47 3.75 -3.33
N ARG A 13 7.59 4.99 -3.81
CA ARG A 13 7.34 5.29 -5.23
C ARG A 13 8.29 4.50 -6.11
N GLY A 14 7.79 3.93 -7.21
CA GLY A 14 8.60 3.11 -8.14
C GLY A 14 9.82 3.84 -8.64
N ARG A 15 9.66 5.12 -9.06
CA ARG A 15 10.76 5.97 -9.55
C ARG A 15 11.89 6.23 -8.53
N ASP A 16 11.58 6.15 -7.24
CA ASP A 16 12.52 6.43 -6.14
C ASP A 16 13.11 5.13 -5.55
N THR A 17 12.90 3.99 -6.24
CA THR A 17 13.26 2.66 -5.75
C THR A 17 14.24 1.98 -6.68
N GLY A 18 15.43 1.66 -6.16
CA GLY A 18 16.49 0.93 -6.85
C GLY A 18 16.89 -0.36 -6.12
N PRO A 19 17.75 -1.19 -6.75
CA PRO A 19 18.22 -2.45 -6.18
C PRO A 19 18.87 -2.30 -4.80
N GLU A 20 19.67 -1.25 -4.58
CA GLU A 20 20.33 -0.98 -3.29
C GLU A 20 19.30 -0.75 -2.18
N PHE A 21 18.22 -0.01 -2.48
CA PHE A 21 17.15 0.21 -1.52
C PHE A 21 16.41 -1.09 -1.21
N ALA A 22 16.13 -1.93 -2.20
CA ALA A 22 15.49 -3.23 -2.00
C ALA A 22 16.34 -4.14 -1.08
N GLN A 23 17.68 -4.14 -1.27
CA GLN A 23 18.60 -4.85 -0.38
C GLN A 23 18.59 -4.30 1.06
N VAL A 24 18.49 -2.97 1.23
CA VAL A 24 18.35 -2.37 2.56
C VAL A 24 17.05 -2.85 3.22
N VAL A 25 15.92 -2.80 2.52
CA VAL A 25 14.61 -3.25 3.01
C VAL A 25 14.67 -4.71 3.47
N GLU A 26 15.25 -5.59 2.66
CA GLU A 26 15.42 -7.00 3.00
C GLU A 26 16.33 -7.19 4.22
N ARG A 27 17.52 -6.54 4.27
CA ARG A 27 18.45 -6.63 5.41
C ARG A 27 17.85 -6.14 6.72
N LEU A 28 16.92 -5.19 6.67
CA LEU A 28 16.21 -4.69 7.85
C LEU A 28 15.10 -5.64 8.32
N GLY A 29 14.83 -6.74 7.59
CA GLY A 29 13.81 -7.74 7.96
C GLY A 29 12.39 -7.40 7.49
N TYR A 30 12.21 -6.38 6.64
CA TYR A 30 10.92 -6.17 5.99
C TYR A 30 10.69 -7.24 4.93
N ALA A 31 9.46 -7.77 4.89
CA ALA A 31 9.15 -8.93 4.07
C ALA A 31 8.78 -8.59 2.63
N SER A 32 8.36 -7.35 2.35
CA SER A 32 7.90 -6.95 1.02
C SER A 32 8.25 -5.49 0.69
N LEU A 33 8.29 -5.22 -0.61
CA LEU A 33 8.44 -3.88 -1.16
C LEU A 33 7.26 -3.60 -2.11
N TRP A 34 6.44 -2.60 -1.75
CA TRP A 34 5.27 -2.15 -2.47
C TRP A 34 5.61 -0.93 -3.31
N LEU A 35 5.60 -1.07 -4.63
CA LEU A 35 5.91 0.02 -5.56
C LEU A 35 4.68 0.87 -5.82
N GLY A 36 4.69 2.11 -5.36
CA GLY A 36 3.62 3.07 -5.55
C GLY A 36 3.76 3.93 -6.79
N GLY A 37 2.63 4.34 -7.37
CA GLY A 37 2.60 5.25 -8.51
C GLY A 37 3.42 4.76 -9.70
N VAL A 38 3.38 3.46 -9.98
CA VAL A 38 4.21 2.82 -10.99
C VAL A 38 3.84 3.27 -12.40
N THR A 39 4.86 3.46 -13.22
CA THR A 39 4.80 3.63 -14.67
C THR A 39 5.21 2.33 -15.37
N VAL A 40 5.08 2.27 -16.70
CA VAL A 40 5.59 1.12 -17.48
C VAL A 40 7.09 0.95 -17.30
N ASP A 41 7.85 2.06 -17.29
CA ASP A 41 9.30 2.05 -17.06
C ASP A 41 9.66 1.50 -15.67
N ASP A 42 8.87 1.81 -14.64
CA ASP A 42 9.08 1.24 -13.30
C ASP A 42 8.84 -0.26 -13.28
N LEU A 43 7.82 -0.75 -14.01
CA LEU A 43 7.58 -2.18 -14.16
C LEU A 43 8.72 -2.87 -14.91
N GLU A 44 9.28 -2.26 -15.94
CA GLU A 44 10.40 -2.82 -16.69
C GLU A 44 11.66 -2.96 -15.84
N ARG A 45 11.99 -1.93 -15.03
CA ARG A 45 13.17 -1.91 -14.16
C ARG A 45 13.04 -2.79 -12.91
N SER A 46 11.83 -3.20 -12.55
CA SER A 46 11.55 -3.87 -11.27
C SER A 46 12.16 -5.28 -11.14
N SER A 47 12.58 -5.92 -12.25
CA SER A 47 13.31 -7.21 -12.20
C SER A 47 14.59 -7.10 -11.38
N GLY A 48 15.34 -5.98 -11.52
CA GLY A 48 16.56 -5.74 -10.76
C GLY A 48 16.36 -5.70 -9.23
N LEU A 49 15.15 -5.39 -8.75
CA LEU A 49 14.85 -5.41 -7.32
C LEU A 49 14.79 -6.85 -6.79
N LEU A 50 14.16 -7.76 -7.55
CA LEU A 50 14.06 -9.18 -7.21
C LEU A 50 15.38 -9.93 -7.38
N GLU A 51 16.16 -9.56 -8.40
CA GLU A 51 17.51 -10.11 -8.64
C GLU A 51 18.50 -9.72 -7.54
N ALA A 52 18.34 -8.52 -6.96
CA ALA A 52 19.18 -8.01 -5.89
C ALA A 52 18.85 -8.57 -4.50
N THR A 53 17.73 -9.29 -4.36
CA THR A 53 17.20 -9.79 -3.08
C THR A 53 16.92 -11.28 -3.13
N LYS A 54 16.92 -11.96 -1.96
CA LYS A 54 16.72 -13.42 -1.88
C LYS A 54 15.28 -13.83 -1.61
N GLY A 55 14.61 -13.15 -0.69
CA GLY A 55 13.28 -13.50 -0.16
C GLY A 55 12.24 -12.38 -0.25
N LEU A 56 12.65 -11.15 -0.55
CA LEU A 56 11.75 -10.00 -0.58
C LEU A 56 10.62 -10.21 -1.61
N VAL A 57 9.38 -10.02 -1.17
CA VAL A 57 8.20 -10.02 -2.07
C VAL A 57 8.08 -8.64 -2.70
N LEU A 58 7.95 -8.60 -4.01
CA LEU A 58 7.68 -7.37 -4.76
C LEU A 58 6.20 -7.26 -5.08
N ALA A 59 5.61 -6.13 -4.73
CA ALA A 59 4.21 -5.84 -5.00
C ALA A 59 4.04 -4.47 -5.66
N THR A 60 3.00 -4.29 -6.47
CA THR A 60 2.60 -2.96 -6.91
C THR A 60 1.56 -2.36 -5.96
N GLY A 61 1.77 -1.12 -5.53
CA GLY A 61 0.86 -0.39 -4.63
C GLY A 61 0.47 0.99 -5.17
N ILE A 62 -0.10 1.09 -6.32
CA ILE A 62 -0.77 0.15 -7.23
C ILE A 62 -0.46 0.44 -8.71
N VAL A 63 -0.71 -0.53 -9.58
CA VAL A 63 -0.93 -0.27 -11.00
C VAL A 63 -2.26 0.46 -11.16
N ASN A 64 -2.21 1.65 -11.75
CA ASN A 64 -3.42 2.39 -12.10
C ASN A 64 -4.00 1.80 -13.41
N ILE A 65 -5.22 1.26 -13.35
CA ILE A 65 -5.89 0.58 -14.47
C ILE A 65 -6.14 1.47 -15.70
N TRP A 66 -6.10 2.79 -15.52
CA TRP A 66 -6.26 3.76 -16.61
C TRP A 66 -4.96 4.08 -17.33
N SER A 67 -3.83 3.88 -16.65
CA SER A 67 -2.51 4.24 -17.17
C SER A 67 -1.76 3.05 -17.75
N ILE A 68 -2.02 1.84 -17.22
CA ILE A 68 -1.36 0.59 -17.63
C ILE A 68 -2.44 -0.43 -17.96
N GLY A 69 -2.50 -0.89 -19.20
CA GLY A 69 -3.46 -1.91 -19.64
C GLY A 69 -3.23 -3.27 -18.98
N ALA A 70 -4.30 -4.06 -18.85
CA ALA A 70 -4.25 -5.37 -18.20
C ALA A 70 -3.25 -6.33 -18.86
N GLU A 71 -3.10 -6.27 -20.19
CA GLU A 71 -2.13 -7.08 -20.93
C GLU A 71 -0.69 -6.79 -20.53
N VAL A 72 -0.35 -5.49 -20.37
CA VAL A 72 1.00 -5.06 -19.94
C VAL A 72 1.26 -5.51 -18.50
N ALA A 73 0.29 -5.33 -17.61
CA ALA A 73 0.39 -5.76 -16.21
C ALA A 73 0.52 -7.29 -16.09
N ALA A 74 -0.24 -8.05 -16.88
CA ALA A 74 -0.16 -9.51 -16.92
C ALA A 74 1.20 -9.99 -17.47
N ALA A 75 1.69 -9.38 -18.55
CA ALA A 75 3.00 -9.72 -19.12
C ALA A 75 4.13 -9.47 -18.11
N TRP A 76 4.09 -8.33 -17.41
CA TRP A 76 5.00 -8.03 -16.30
C TRP A 76 4.94 -9.10 -15.21
N PHE A 77 3.72 -9.42 -14.72
CA PHE A 77 3.52 -10.43 -13.69
C PHE A 77 4.12 -11.78 -14.12
N HIS A 78 3.78 -12.29 -15.30
CA HIS A 78 4.23 -13.58 -15.77
C HIS A 78 5.75 -13.66 -15.96
N ARG A 79 6.35 -12.58 -16.47
CA ARG A 79 7.81 -12.49 -16.62
C ARG A 79 8.51 -12.64 -15.27
N LEU A 80 8.10 -11.85 -14.26
CA LEU A 80 8.74 -11.87 -12.96
C LEU A 80 8.38 -13.11 -12.14
N HIS A 81 7.12 -13.56 -12.20
CA HIS A 81 6.69 -14.76 -11.47
C HIS A 81 7.39 -16.03 -11.97
N ARG A 82 7.71 -16.11 -13.26
CA ARG A 82 8.49 -17.22 -13.83
C ARG A 82 9.93 -17.23 -13.34
N ALA A 83 10.56 -16.06 -13.27
CA ALA A 83 11.93 -15.90 -12.80
C ALA A 83 12.05 -16.03 -11.27
N HIS A 84 11.03 -15.56 -10.53
CA HIS A 84 10.99 -15.48 -9.08
C HIS A 84 9.65 -16.01 -8.53
N PRO A 85 9.43 -17.34 -8.56
CA PRO A 85 8.16 -17.94 -8.14
C PRO A 85 7.79 -17.53 -6.70
N GLY A 86 6.53 -17.16 -6.50
CA GLY A 86 6.01 -16.80 -5.18
C GLY A 86 6.30 -15.36 -4.72
N ARG A 87 7.24 -14.66 -5.35
CA ARG A 87 7.73 -13.35 -4.89
C ARG A 87 7.07 -12.14 -5.57
N VAL A 88 5.97 -12.32 -6.31
CA VAL A 88 5.31 -11.23 -7.04
C VAL A 88 3.83 -11.15 -6.68
N VAL A 89 3.36 -9.94 -6.37
CA VAL A 89 1.95 -9.61 -6.14
C VAL A 89 1.55 -8.43 -7.02
N LEU A 90 0.44 -8.54 -7.74
CA LEU A 90 -0.09 -7.48 -8.58
C LEU A 90 -1.18 -6.70 -7.83
N GLY A 91 -0.83 -5.56 -7.29
CA GLY A 91 -1.80 -4.61 -6.72
C GLY A 91 -2.32 -3.66 -7.79
N ILE A 92 -3.64 -3.56 -7.91
CA ILE A 92 -4.33 -2.74 -8.91
C ILE A 92 -5.31 -1.76 -8.26
N GLY A 93 -5.63 -0.69 -8.95
CA GLY A 93 -6.63 0.27 -8.48
C GLY A 93 -7.05 1.26 -9.55
N SER A 94 -8.21 1.89 -9.35
CA SER A 94 -8.74 2.88 -10.29
C SER A 94 -8.12 4.28 -10.14
N GLY A 95 -7.18 4.47 -9.19
CA GLY A 95 -6.60 5.77 -8.92
C GLY A 95 -7.66 6.81 -8.50
N HIS A 96 -7.46 8.07 -8.90
CA HIS A 96 -8.32 9.18 -8.53
C HIS A 96 -9.12 9.67 -9.73
N ARG A 97 -10.43 9.85 -9.54
CA ARG A 97 -11.35 10.29 -10.59
C ARG A 97 -10.94 11.64 -11.18
N GLU A 98 -10.44 12.52 -10.33
CA GLU A 98 -10.01 13.88 -10.70
C GLU A 98 -8.84 13.88 -11.71
N ALA A 99 -8.05 12.81 -11.76
CA ALA A 99 -6.93 12.66 -12.70
C ALA A 99 -7.33 12.01 -14.03
N GLN A 100 -8.59 11.56 -14.19
CA GLN A 100 -8.98 10.68 -15.30
C GLN A 100 -9.88 11.34 -16.36
N GLY A 101 -10.34 12.57 -16.14
CA GLY A 101 -11.28 13.24 -17.04
C GLY A 101 -12.63 12.52 -17.14
N SER A 102 -13.39 12.77 -18.22
CA SER A 102 -14.69 12.14 -18.47
C SER A 102 -14.49 10.76 -19.13
N GLN A 103 -14.43 9.70 -18.33
CA GLN A 103 -14.42 8.31 -18.82
C GLN A 103 -15.85 7.78 -18.97
N ALA A 104 -16.10 6.97 -20.00
CA ALA A 104 -17.42 6.38 -20.26
C ALA A 104 -17.83 5.34 -19.21
N ALA A 105 -16.88 4.61 -18.63
CA ALA A 105 -17.14 3.62 -17.60
C ALA A 105 -16.98 4.20 -16.19
N THR A 106 -17.78 3.70 -15.24
CA THR A 106 -17.54 4.04 -13.82
C THR A 106 -16.26 3.36 -13.33
N PRO A 107 -15.52 3.95 -12.36
CA PRO A 107 -14.31 3.35 -11.82
C PRO A 107 -14.51 1.90 -11.34
N TYR A 108 -15.68 1.58 -10.77
CA TYR A 108 -16.00 0.23 -10.34
C TYR A 108 -16.15 -0.75 -11.51
N GLN A 109 -16.89 -0.36 -12.57
CA GLN A 109 -17.06 -1.22 -13.76
C GLN A 109 -15.73 -1.46 -14.49
N ALA A 110 -14.92 -0.41 -14.62
CA ALA A 110 -13.59 -0.52 -15.21
C ALA A 110 -12.68 -1.46 -14.39
N LEU A 111 -12.74 -1.38 -13.06
CA LEU A 111 -11.98 -2.27 -12.18
C LEU A 111 -12.42 -3.73 -12.31
N VAL A 112 -13.74 -3.99 -12.39
CA VAL A 112 -14.29 -5.34 -12.64
C VAL A 112 -13.77 -5.89 -13.98
N ALA A 113 -13.89 -5.11 -15.06
CA ALA A 113 -13.41 -5.49 -16.38
C ALA A 113 -11.90 -5.77 -16.39
N TYR A 114 -11.13 -4.95 -15.70
CA TYR A 114 -9.68 -5.14 -15.59
C TYR A 114 -9.30 -6.44 -14.87
N VAL A 115 -10.02 -6.80 -13.79
CA VAL A 115 -9.85 -8.09 -13.10
C VAL A 115 -10.22 -9.25 -14.03
N ASP A 116 -11.29 -9.12 -14.84
CA ASP A 116 -11.68 -10.12 -15.84
C ASP A 116 -10.59 -10.32 -16.90
N ASP A 117 -9.98 -9.21 -17.36
CA ASP A 117 -8.89 -9.25 -18.34
C ASP A 117 -7.63 -9.90 -17.77
N LEU A 118 -7.23 -9.56 -16.54
CA LEU A 118 -6.11 -10.21 -15.86
C LEU A 118 -6.33 -11.72 -15.67
N THR A 119 -7.55 -12.11 -15.28
CA THR A 119 -7.93 -13.52 -15.11
C THR A 119 -7.86 -14.26 -16.46
N ARG A 120 -8.37 -13.64 -17.53
CA ARG A 120 -8.30 -14.19 -18.89
C ARG A 120 -6.86 -14.30 -19.40
N ALA A 121 -6.00 -13.36 -19.01
CA ALA A 121 -4.57 -13.39 -19.28
C ALA A 121 -3.80 -14.40 -18.40
N GLY A 122 -4.48 -15.15 -17.51
CA GLY A 122 -3.89 -16.21 -16.70
C GLY A 122 -3.18 -15.74 -15.41
N VAL A 123 -3.37 -14.49 -14.97
CA VAL A 123 -2.86 -14.04 -13.68
C VAL A 123 -3.67 -14.71 -12.57
N PRO A 124 -3.05 -15.47 -11.64
CA PRO A 124 -3.78 -16.14 -10.57
C PRO A 124 -4.48 -15.14 -9.66
N ALA A 125 -5.75 -15.39 -9.33
CA ALA A 125 -6.54 -14.51 -8.49
C ALA A 125 -5.92 -14.30 -7.09
N ASP A 126 -5.24 -15.31 -6.56
CA ASP A 126 -4.55 -15.26 -5.28
C ASP A 126 -3.24 -14.44 -5.33
N ARG A 127 -2.87 -13.89 -6.48
CA ARG A 127 -1.73 -12.98 -6.69
C ARG A 127 -2.15 -11.55 -7.03
N ILE A 128 -3.44 -11.25 -7.00
CA ILE A 128 -3.98 -9.92 -7.27
C ILE A 128 -4.55 -9.33 -5.98
N VAL A 129 -4.22 -8.09 -5.65
CA VAL A 129 -4.88 -7.32 -4.59
C VAL A 129 -5.46 -6.02 -5.16
N ILE A 130 -6.55 -5.53 -4.58
CA ILE A 130 -7.23 -4.32 -5.04
C ILE A 130 -7.10 -3.21 -4.00
N ALA A 131 -6.71 -2.00 -4.44
CA ALA A 131 -6.82 -0.81 -3.60
C ALA A 131 -8.30 -0.46 -3.38
N ALA A 132 -8.78 -0.62 -2.16
CA ALA A 132 -10.18 -0.45 -1.83
C ALA A 132 -10.38 0.36 -0.54
N LEU A 133 -11.13 1.47 -0.64
CA LEU A 133 -11.51 2.31 0.49
C LEU A 133 -13.01 2.16 0.85
N GLY A 134 -13.83 1.78 -0.09
CA GLY A 134 -15.28 1.67 0.10
C GLY A 134 -15.77 0.22 0.11
N PRO A 135 -16.90 -0.06 0.77
CA PRO A 135 -17.40 -1.42 1.01
C PRO A 135 -17.68 -2.20 -0.28
N ARG A 136 -18.09 -1.52 -1.36
CA ARG A 136 -18.37 -2.18 -2.65
C ARG A 136 -17.10 -2.74 -3.30
N VAL A 137 -16.00 -1.97 -3.26
CA VAL A 137 -14.71 -2.41 -3.81
C VAL A 137 -14.03 -3.42 -2.88
N LEU A 138 -14.20 -3.27 -1.56
CA LEU A 138 -13.75 -4.29 -0.59
C LEU A 138 -14.39 -5.65 -0.86
N ARG A 139 -15.71 -5.72 -1.12
CA ARG A 139 -16.37 -6.98 -1.48
C ARG A 139 -15.82 -7.55 -2.80
N LEU A 140 -15.63 -6.70 -3.82
CA LEU A 140 -14.99 -7.15 -5.07
C LEU A 140 -13.61 -7.77 -4.82
N ALA A 141 -12.80 -7.14 -3.96
CA ALA A 141 -11.49 -7.66 -3.59
C ALA A 141 -11.59 -9.03 -2.91
N GLY A 142 -12.51 -9.18 -1.96
CA GLY A 142 -12.76 -10.45 -1.28
C GLY A 142 -13.27 -11.56 -2.20
N ASP A 143 -14.20 -11.23 -3.09
CA ASP A 143 -14.85 -12.20 -3.96
C ASP A 143 -13.95 -12.68 -5.12
N ARG A 144 -13.08 -11.80 -5.64
CA ARG A 144 -12.43 -12.01 -6.94
C ARG A 144 -10.90 -12.07 -6.89
N THR A 145 -10.28 -11.71 -5.76
CA THR A 145 -8.80 -11.57 -5.67
C THR A 145 -8.26 -12.12 -4.36
N ALA A 146 -6.96 -12.00 -4.15
CA ALA A 146 -6.30 -12.35 -2.89
C ALA A 146 -6.75 -11.46 -1.72
N GLY A 147 -7.17 -10.22 -1.98
CA GLY A 147 -7.54 -9.29 -0.93
C GLY A 147 -7.38 -7.82 -1.30
N THR A 148 -7.05 -7.00 -0.31
CA THR A 148 -7.03 -5.54 -0.47
C THR A 148 -5.73 -4.90 0.01
N HIS A 149 -5.34 -3.80 -0.68
CA HIS A 149 -4.25 -2.89 -0.30
C HIS A 149 -4.79 -1.46 -0.20
N PRO A 150 -5.49 -1.12 0.91
CA PRO A 150 -6.00 0.22 1.13
C PRO A 150 -4.87 1.20 1.46
N TYR A 151 -5.07 2.46 1.08
CA TYR A 151 -4.06 3.52 1.21
C TYR A 151 -4.62 4.71 1.99
N LEU A 152 -3.81 5.34 2.87
CA LEU A 152 -4.19 6.47 3.71
C LEU A 152 -5.47 6.20 4.51
N THR A 153 -5.41 5.20 5.36
CA THR A 153 -6.55 4.76 6.16
C THR A 153 -6.18 4.55 7.63
N THR A 154 -7.11 4.13 8.45
CA THR A 154 -6.96 3.92 9.89
C THR A 154 -7.06 2.43 10.25
N ALA A 155 -6.64 2.07 11.47
CA ALA A 155 -6.86 0.72 12.01
C ALA A 155 -8.35 0.33 12.05
N GLN A 156 -9.27 1.31 12.21
CA GLN A 156 -10.70 1.05 12.10
C GLN A 156 -11.11 0.57 10.70
N HIS A 157 -10.54 1.17 9.64
CA HIS A 157 -10.78 0.68 8.27
C HIS A 157 -10.24 -0.74 8.07
N THR A 158 -9.06 -1.02 8.61
CA THR A 158 -8.46 -2.37 8.57
C THR A 158 -9.39 -3.40 9.20
N ARG A 159 -9.96 -3.11 10.39
CA ARG A 159 -10.97 -3.97 11.03
C ARG A 159 -12.17 -4.19 10.13
N THR A 160 -12.75 -3.12 9.57
CA THR A 160 -13.89 -3.21 8.65
C THR A 160 -13.56 -4.02 7.40
N ALA A 161 -12.35 -3.85 6.84
CA ALA A 161 -11.89 -4.64 5.70
C ALA A 161 -11.80 -6.13 6.07
N ARG A 162 -11.21 -6.47 7.22
CA ARG A 162 -11.13 -7.85 7.73
C ARG A 162 -12.51 -8.47 7.91
N GLU A 163 -13.46 -7.74 8.50
CA GLU A 163 -14.84 -8.21 8.70
C GLU A 163 -15.55 -8.48 7.36
N LEU A 164 -15.33 -7.64 6.36
CA LEU A 164 -15.95 -7.79 5.03
C LEU A 164 -15.30 -8.88 4.17
N LEU A 165 -13.99 -9.07 4.28
CA LEU A 165 -13.24 -10.03 3.46
C LEU A 165 -13.19 -11.43 4.07
N GLY A 166 -13.34 -11.55 5.39
CA GLY A 166 -13.16 -12.81 6.11
C GLY A 166 -11.67 -13.15 6.37
N PRO A 167 -11.39 -14.27 7.05
CA PRO A 167 -10.04 -14.60 7.53
C PRO A 167 -9.07 -15.06 6.44
N ASP A 168 -9.57 -15.53 5.29
CA ASP A 168 -8.76 -16.15 4.24
C ASP A 168 -8.26 -15.16 3.18
N LYS A 169 -8.49 -13.87 3.37
CA LYS A 169 -8.14 -12.82 2.41
C LYS A 169 -7.12 -11.86 2.97
N LEU A 170 -6.22 -11.40 2.14
CA LEU A 170 -5.20 -10.43 2.53
C LEU A 170 -5.81 -9.04 2.82
N VAL A 171 -5.42 -8.46 3.95
CA VAL A 171 -5.66 -7.06 4.28
C VAL A 171 -4.31 -6.41 4.55
N VAL A 172 -3.85 -5.59 3.60
CA VAL A 172 -2.51 -4.99 3.61
C VAL A 172 -2.64 -3.47 3.52
N PRO A 173 -2.97 -2.77 4.62
CA PRO A 173 -3.01 -1.31 4.61
C PRO A 173 -1.62 -0.73 4.36
N GLU A 174 -1.56 0.34 3.58
CA GLU A 174 -0.44 1.25 3.60
C GLU A 174 -0.59 2.20 4.79
N GLN A 175 0.54 2.53 5.46
CA GLN A 175 0.59 3.49 6.57
C GLN A 175 1.71 4.50 6.38
N HIS A 176 1.34 5.78 6.24
CA HIS A 176 2.27 6.90 6.29
C HIS A 176 2.88 7.03 7.67
N VAL A 177 4.20 7.21 7.72
CA VAL A 177 4.92 7.43 8.99
C VAL A 177 5.86 8.65 8.90
N VAL A 178 5.94 9.41 9.98
CA VAL A 178 6.92 10.49 10.20
C VAL A 178 7.60 10.23 11.53
N VAL A 179 8.85 9.80 11.47
CA VAL A 179 9.64 9.50 12.69
C VAL A 179 10.38 10.75 13.15
N GLY A 180 10.27 11.11 14.42
CA GLY A 180 10.97 12.25 15.02
C GLY A 180 10.47 12.58 16.41
N GLU A 181 11.32 13.27 17.19
CA GLU A 181 10.99 13.69 18.56
C GLU A 181 10.31 15.07 18.64
N ASP A 182 10.40 15.87 17.58
CA ASP A 182 9.70 17.16 17.46
C ASP A 182 8.25 16.96 17.04
N ALA A 183 7.33 16.95 17.98
CA ALA A 183 5.90 16.75 17.72
C ALA A 183 5.28 17.83 16.81
N VAL A 184 5.81 19.05 16.81
CA VAL A 184 5.31 20.13 15.93
C VAL A 184 5.81 19.92 14.52
N GLY A 185 7.09 19.59 14.36
CA GLY A 185 7.71 19.32 13.06
C GLY A 185 7.12 18.08 12.39
N THR A 186 6.96 16.98 13.12
CA THR A 186 6.39 15.74 12.61
C THR A 186 4.94 15.93 12.15
N ARG A 187 4.10 16.62 12.94
CA ARG A 187 2.71 16.91 12.53
C ARG A 187 2.63 17.83 11.32
N ARG A 188 3.54 18.81 11.21
CA ARG A 188 3.63 19.66 10.02
C ARG A 188 3.93 18.83 8.78
N ALA A 189 4.95 17.97 8.82
CA ALA A 189 5.31 17.08 7.71
C ALA A 189 4.16 16.13 7.34
N ALA A 190 3.49 15.56 8.35
CA ALA A 190 2.31 14.73 8.17
C ALA A 190 1.17 15.48 7.45
N ARG A 191 0.90 16.73 7.86
CA ARG A 191 -0.12 17.59 7.24
C ARG A 191 0.22 17.93 5.80
N GLU A 192 1.47 18.25 5.51
CA GLU A 192 1.94 18.53 4.15
C GLU A 192 1.75 17.31 3.23
N ALA A 193 2.02 16.11 3.74
CA ALA A 193 1.80 14.88 2.99
C ALA A 193 0.32 14.63 2.63
N LEU A 194 -0.62 15.06 3.49
CA LEU A 194 -2.05 14.90 3.25
C LEU A 194 -2.65 15.95 2.30
N ALA A 195 -1.98 17.07 2.07
CA ALA A 195 -2.53 18.25 1.40
C ALA A 195 -3.16 17.95 0.02
N ASN A 196 -2.54 17.09 -0.77
CA ASN A 196 -3.06 16.72 -2.08
C ASN A 196 -4.26 15.76 -1.98
N TYR A 197 -4.31 14.91 -0.98
CA TYR A 197 -5.37 13.91 -0.80
C TYR A 197 -6.66 14.52 -0.26
N LEU A 198 -6.60 15.63 0.46
CA LEU A 198 -7.76 16.40 0.94
C LEU A 198 -8.66 16.92 -0.19
N ARG A 199 -8.16 16.98 -1.43
CA ARG A 199 -8.91 17.42 -2.61
C ARG A 199 -9.58 16.25 -3.35
N LEU A 200 -9.28 15.01 -2.97
CA LEU A 200 -9.68 13.83 -3.71
C LEU A 200 -10.95 13.22 -3.09
N THR A 201 -12.01 13.17 -3.87
CA THR A 201 -13.35 12.77 -3.43
C THR A 201 -13.38 11.37 -2.80
N ASN A 202 -12.60 10.43 -3.31
CA ASN A 202 -12.55 9.07 -2.79
C ASN A 202 -11.98 9.01 -1.36
N TYR A 203 -10.96 9.83 -1.04
CA TYR A 203 -10.38 9.92 0.31
C TYR A 203 -11.32 10.66 1.25
N ARG A 204 -11.83 11.84 0.86
CA ARG A 204 -12.81 12.57 1.66
C ARG A 204 -13.98 11.67 2.07
N ASN A 205 -14.59 10.99 1.10
CA ASN A 205 -15.69 10.05 1.37
C ASN A 205 -15.26 8.88 2.27
N SER A 206 -14.03 8.42 2.19
CA SER A 206 -13.51 7.36 3.07
C SER A 206 -13.39 7.87 4.50
N TRP A 207 -12.78 9.03 4.69
CA TRP A 207 -12.56 9.61 6.02
C TRP A 207 -13.87 10.00 6.71
N LEU A 208 -14.86 10.53 5.97
CA LEU A 208 -16.20 10.77 6.51
C LEU A 208 -16.88 9.47 7.00
N ARG A 209 -16.72 8.36 6.28
CA ARG A 209 -17.22 7.04 6.74
C ARG A 209 -16.50 6.53 7.98
N LEU A 210 -15.25 6.95 8.21
CA LEU A 210 -14.49 6.63 9.42
C LEU A 210 -14.82 7.54 10.62
N GLY A 211 -15.75 8.48 10.44
CA GLY A 211 -16.26 9.34 11.53
C GLY A 211 -15.60 10.72 11.59
N PHE A 212 -14.67 11.06 10.70
CA PHE A 212 -14.21 12.44 10.54
C PHE A 212 -15.33 13.30 9.97
N THR A 213 -15.33 14.58 10.29
CA THR A 213 -16.35 15.55 9.86
C THR A 213 -15.85 16.36 8.66
N GLU A 214 -16.74 17.04 7.94
CA GLU A 214 -16.32 17.98 6.88
C GLU A 214 -15.37 19.06 7.43
N ALA A 215 -15.58 19.53 8.66
CA ALA A 215 -14.68 20.48 9.31
C ALA A 215 -13.26 19.93 9.50
N ASP A 216 -13.12 18.62 9.74
CA ASP A 216 -11.82 17.98 9.84
C ASP A 216 -11.07 17.94 8.52
N LEU A 217 -11.77 18.04 7.39
CA LEU A 217 -11.20 17.98 6.04
C LEU A 217 -10.82 19.35 5.48
N GLU A 218 -11.18 20.42 6.16
CA GLU A 218 -10.89 21.80 5.71
C GLU A 218 -9.55 22.31 6.24
N SER A 219 -9.08 23.42 5.70
CA SER A 219 -7.88 24.18 6.18
C SER A 219 -6.60 23.33 6.31
N GLY A 220 -6.43 22.34 5.45
CA GLY A 220 -5.26 21.44 5.47
C GLY A 220 -5.40 20.26 6.41
N GLY A 221 -6.59 20.00 6.93
CA GLY A 221 -6.92 18.92 7.84
C GLY A 221 -6.78 19.30 9.32
N SER A 222 -7.72 18.88 10.15
CA SER A 222 -7.60 19.03 11.61
C SER A 222 -6.45 18.19 12.17
N ASP A 223 -5.98 18.52 13.36
CA ASP A 223 -4.98 17.69 14.06
C ASP A 223 -5.50 16.26 14.27
N ALA A 224 -6.79 16.11 14.59
CA ALA A 224 -7.41 14.80 14.74
C ALA A 224 -7.35 13.95 13.45
N LEU A 225 -7.59 14.56 12.28
CA LEU A 225 -7.46 13.88 11.00
C LEU A 225 -6.01 13.50 10.72
N VAL A 226 -5.08 14.44 10.88
CA VAL A 226 -3.65 14.22 10.63
C VAL A 226 -3.11 13.12 11.52
N ASP A 227 -3.38 13.18 12.84
CA ASP A 227 -2.95 12.19 13.82
C ASP A 227 -3.63 10.83 13.62
N GLY A 228 -4.85 10.83 13.08
CA GLY A 228 -5.58 9.60 12.74
C GLY A 228 -5.04 8.87 11.53
N LEU A 229 -4.54 9.59 10.53
CA LEU A 229 -4.12 9.03 9.22
C LEU A 229 -2.60 8.80 9.12
N VAL A 230 -1.79 9.59 9.81
CA VAL A 230 -0.32 9.50 9.75
C VAL A 230 0.21 9.11 11.12
N ALA A 231 0.95 8.02 11.20
CA ALA A 231 1.65 7.65 12.42
C ALA A 231 2.90 8.54 12.55
N GLN A 232 2.97 9.33 13.63
CA GLN A 232 4.06 10.30 13.83
C GLN A 232 4.57 10.30 15.27
N GLY A 233 5.82 10.69 15.44
CA GLY A 233 6.49 10.77 16.75
C GLY A 233 7.72 9.87 16.87
N SER A 234 8.09 9.51 18.09
CA SER A 234 9.23 8.62 18.33
C SER A 234 9.08 7.27 17.63
N PRO A 235 10.18 6.57 17.31
CA PRO A 235 10.11 5.24 16.70
C PRO A 235 9.17 4.27 17.45
N ALA A 236 9.19 4.31 18.79
CA ALA A 236 8.32 3.48 19.61
C ALA A 236 6.83 3.83 19.45
N ALA A 237 6.49 5.12 19.40
CA ALA A 237 5.12 5.59 19.18
C ALA A 237 4.61 5.17 17.79
N VAL A 238 5.41 5.39 16.74
CA VAL A 238 5.08 4.98 15.37
C VAL A 238 4.92 3.46 15.27
N ALA A 239 5.82 2.68 15.86
CA ALA A 239 5.72 1.22 15.88
C ALA A 239 4.44 0.75 16.60
N GLY A 240 4.01 1.44 17.67
CA GLY A 240 2.73 1.20 18.33
C GLY A 240 1.55 1.33 17.36
N ARG A 241 1.52 2.41 16.57
CA ARG A 241 0.47 2.65 15.56
C ARG A 241 0.46 1.60 14.45
N LEU A 242 1.63 1.11 14.02
CA LEU A 242 1.72 0.03 13.05
C LEU A 242 1.15 -1.28 13.60
N ARG A 243 1.41 -1.59 14.89
CA ARG A 243 0.85 -2.77 15.56
C ARG A 243 -0.67 -2.73 15.66
N GLU A 244 -1.29 -1.55 15.86
CA GLU A 244 -2.74 -1.40 15.89
C GLU A 244 -3.42 -2.00 14.64
N HIS A 245 -2.82 -1.86 13.45
CA HIS A 245 -3.34 -2.48 12.23
C HIS A 245 -3.26 -4.02 12.29
N VAL A 246 -2.15 -4.56 12.79
CA VAL A 246 -1.96 -6.01 12.95
C VAL A 246 -2.97 -6.56 13.96
N ASP A 247 -3.14 -5.89 15.09
CA ASP A 247 -4.04 -6.30 16.18
C ASP A 247 -5.51 -6.37 15.75
N VAL A 248 -5.90 -5.57 14.74
CA VAL A 248 -7.27 -5.58 14.19
C VAL A 248 -7.41 -6.37 12.90
N GLY A 249 -6.39 -7.14 12.52
CA GLY A 249 -6.47 -8.14 11.47
C GLY A 249 -5.80 -7.78 10.14
N ALA A 250 -4.83 -6.87 10.10
CA ALA A 250 -3.94 -6.77 8.95
C ALA A 250 -3.05 -8.02 8.86
N ASP A 251 -2.84 -8.54 7.66
CA ASP A 251 -1.85 -9.60 7.40
C ASP A 251 -0.45 -9.01 7.25
N GLN A 252 -0.38 -7.79 6.78
CA GLN A 252 0.85 -7.02 6.67
C GLN A 252 0.52 -5.52 6.66
N VAL A 253 1.44 -4.68 7.15
CA VAL A 253 1.37 -3.22 7.02
C VAL A 253 2.50 -2.76 6.10
N ALA A 254 2.16 -2.04 5.03
CA ALA A 254 3.11 -1.45 4.11
C ALA A 254 3.50 -0.04 4.59
N VAL A 255 4.68 0.10 5.16
CA VAL A 255 5.16 1.32 5.81
C VAL A 255 5.70 2.30 4.77
N GLN A 256 5.16 3.52 4.73
CA GLN A 256 5.66 4.61 3.90
C GLN A 256 6.35 5.67 4.76
N ALA A 257 7.67 5.65 4.83
CA ALA A 257 8.45 6.66 5.52
C ALA A 257 8.50 7.97 4.71
N LEU A 258 8.07 9.07 5.33
CA LEU A 258 7.97 10.40 4.72
C LEU A 258 9.10 11.36 5.14
N GLY A 259 9.98 10.93 6.05
CA GLY A 259 11.11 11.72 6.52
C GLY A 259 12.16 12.00 5.44
N GLU A 260 13.07 12.91 5.72
CA GLU A 260 14.21 13.22 4.83
C GLU A 260 15.22 12.07 4.74
N ASP A 261 15.30 11.22 5.77
CA ASP A 261 16.09 9.99 5.79
C ASP A 261 15.21 8.74 5.95
N PRO A 262 14.55 8.29 4.87
CA PRO A 262 13.65 7.12 4.93
C PRO A 262 14.37 5.84 5.37
N VAL A 263 15.67 5.70 5.09
CA VAL A 263 16.45 4.52 5.50
C VAL A 263 16.71 4.54 7.00
N GLY A 264 17.06 5.70 7.56
CA GLY A 264 17.18 5.89 9.01
C GLY A 264 15.87 5.63 9.74
N ASP A 265 14.76 6.17 9.24
CA ASP A 265 13.41 5.94 9.79
C ASP A 265 13.06 4.45 9.80
N LEU A 266 13.21 3.77 8.65
CA LEU A 266 12.93 2.34 8.53
C LEU A 266 13.86 1.51 9.43
N THR A 267 15.13 1.91 9.60
CA THR A 267 16.07 1.23 10.52
C THR A 267 15.63 1.35 11.97
N ALA A 268 15.22 2.54 12.39
CA ALA A 268 14.70 2.76 13.74
C ALA A 268 13.42 1.95 14.00
N LEU A 269 12.49 1.94 13.03
CA LEU A 269 11.25 1.18 13.11
C LEU A 269 11.50 -0.34 13.12
N ALA A 270 12.43 -0.85 12.31
CA ALA A 270 12.77 -2.28 12.28
C ALA A 270 13.22 -2.77 13.66
N ARG A 271 14.01 -1.96 14.39
CA ARG A 271 14.46 -2.27 15.76
C ARG A 271 13.28 -2.32 16.74
N GLU A 272 12.39 -1.32 16.71
CA GLU A 272 11.22 -1.25 17.59
C GLU A 272 10.21 -2.38 17.29
N LEU A 273 10.05 -2.74 16.02
CA LEU A 273 9.18 -3.83 15.58
C LEU A 273 9.83 -5.20 15.78
N ARG A 274 11.12 -5.26 16.11
CA ARG A 274 11.93 -6.47 16.30
C ARG A 274 11.90 -7.36 15.07
N LEU A 275 12.15 -6.76 13.89
CA LEU A 275 12.20 -7.51 12.65
C LEU A 275 13.49 -8.34 12.61
N ASP A 276 13.34 -9.62 12.25
CA ASP A 276 14.47 -10.51 12.09
C ASP A 276 15.01 -10.40 10.65
N PRO A 277 16.30 -10.09 10.46
CA PRO A 277 16.92 -10.17 9.15
C PRO A 277 16.78 -11.59 8.58
N PRO A 278 16.67 -11.75 7.25
CA PRO A 278 16.63 -13.08 6.66
C PRO A 278 17.88 -13.88 7.04
N ALA A 279 17.71 -15.17 7.31
CA ALA A 279 18.84 -16.05 7.58
C ALA A 279 19.85 -15.97 6.42
N GLN A 280 21.12 -15.78 6.73
CA GLN A 280 22.19 -15.60 5.74
C GLN A 280 22.40 -16.86 4.89
#